data_30de90e58d9e6548fe245a96e45646db
#
_entry.id   30de90e58d9e6548fe245a96e45646db
#
_cell.length_a   1.000
_cell.length_b   1.000
_cell.length_c   1.000
_cell.angle_alpha   90.00
_cell.angle_beta   90.00
_cell.angle_gamma   90.00
#
_symmetry.space_group_name_H-M   'P 1'
#
loop_
_entity.id
_entity.type
_entity.pdbx_description
1 polymer ?
#
loop_
_entity_poly.entity_id
_entity_poly.type
_entity_poly.pdbx_seq_one_letter_code
_entity_poly.pdbx_strand_id
1 'polypeptide(L)'
;MVKIDNIELPDFPLLLAPMEDVSDPPFRALCKEQGADVVYTEFVSSEGLIRNAAKSVMKLDIYEKERPVGIQIFGANLDSMLQTIDIVSESKPDIIDINFGCPVKKVVSKGAGAGILKDICLMEQLTAEMVKRTNIPITVKTRLGWDHDSIRIVEVAERLQDVGCKAIAIHGRTRAQMYKGDADWKPIAQVKNNPRMHIPVFGNGDITSPERAMEMRDDYGLDGAMIGRASIGNPWFFKQVKHFFETGKHLAPISLEERVEAARRHLQMSIDWKGEILGVFETRRHYTNYFKGIPHFKEYRMKMVTSDHSEDVFAAFDEVLEKFSGHQFTE
;
A
#
# COMPACT_ATOMS: atom_id res chain seq x y z
N MET A 1 -13.92 -9.51 14.36
CA MET A 1 -13.92 -9.75 12.89
C MET A 1 -14.30 -8.46 12.19
N VAL A 2 -13.45 -7.97 11.32
CA VAL A 2 -13.67 -6.73 10.54
C VAL A 2 -14.30 -7.09 9.19
N LYS A 3 -15.21 -6.25 8.68
CA LYS A 3 -15.86 -6.49 7.38
C LYS A 3 -15.77 -5.25 6.51
N ILE A 4 -15.30 -5.44 5.27
CA ILE A 4 -15.46 -4.45 4.21
C ILE A 4 -16.59 -4.96 3.32
N ASP A 5 -17.80 -4.47 3.54
CA ASP A 5 -19.01 -4.99 2.92
C ASP A 5 -19.16 -6.52 3.15
N ASN A 6 -19.06 -7.34 2.11
CA ASN A 6 -19.11 -8.81 2.18
C ASN A 6 -17.75 -9.50 2.41
N ILE A 7 -16.66 -8.75 2.47
CA ILE A 7 -15.31 -9.29 2.67
C ILE A 7 -15.03 -9.40 4.17
N GLU A 8 -14.88 -10.64 4.65
CA GLU A 8 -14.55 -10.91 6.05
C GLU A 8 -13.04 -10.94 6.27
N LEU A 9 -12.57 -10.19 7.26
CA LEU A 9 -11.17 -10.03 7.62
C LEU A 9 -10.95 -10.40 9.10
N PRO A 10 -9.72 -10.71 9.54
CA PRO A 10 -9.41 -10.93 10.95
C PRO A 10 -9.72 -9.72 11.82
N ASP A 11 -9.59 -9.83 13.14
CA ASP A 11 -9.95 -8.76 14.09
C ASP A 11 -9.09 -7.48 13.93
N PHE A 12 -7.86 -7.60 13.51
CA PHE A 12 -7.00 -6.46 13.19
C PHE A 12 -6.21 -6.76 11.91
N PRO A 13 -6.85 -6.60 10.73
CA PRO A 13 -6.19 -6.91 9.47
C PRO A 13 -5.02 -5.97 9.16
N LEU A 14 -4.01 -6.52 8.52
CA LEU A 14 -2.85 -5.81 8.02
C LEU A 14 -2.96 -5.65 6.50
N LEU A 15 -3.06 -4.42 6.04
CA LEU A 15 -3.26 -4.08 4.64
C LEU A 15 -1.95 -3.59 4.02
N LEU A 16 -1.59 -4.07 2.82
CA LEU A 16 -0.49 -3.47 2.06
C LEU A 16 -0.95 -2.16 1.43
N ALA A 17 -0.24 -1.08 1.71
CA ALA A 17 -0.55 0.23 1.14
C ALA A 17 -0.27 0.28 -0.38
N PRO A 18 -1.09 0.99 -1.16
CA PRO A 18 -0.80 1.31 -2.55
C PRO A 18 0.43 2.24 -2.64
N MET A 19 1.45 1.80 -3.36
CA MET A 19 2.72 2.52 -3.50
C MET A 19 3.19 2.48 -4.96
N GLU A 20 3.37 3.66 -5.57
CA GLU A 20 3.85 3.77 -6.96
C GLU A 20 5.19 3.10 -7.15
N ASP A 21 5.31 2.34 -8.23
CA ASP A 21 6.46 1.50 -8.61
C ASP A 21 6.92 0.53 -7.50
N VAL A 22 6.04 0.12 -6.59
CA VAL A 22 6.35 -0.82 -5.49
C VAL A 22 5.28 -1.90 -5.35
N SER A 23 4.00 -1.54 -5.28
CA SER A 23 2.92 -2.51 -5.06
C SER A 23 2.40 -3.09 -6.38
N ASP A 24 3.32 -3.54 -7.22
CA ASP A 24 3.05 -4.30 -8.44
C ASP A 24 2.61 -5.76 -8.12
N PRO A 25 2.04 -6.50 -9.09
CA PRO A 25 1.58 -7.87 -8.86
C PRO A 25 2.64 -8.80 -8.22
N PRO A 26 3.93 -8.79 -8.67
CA PRO A 26 4.98 -9.58 -8.03
C PRO A 26 5.14 -9.30 -6.54
N PHE A 27 5.25 -8.02 -6.16
CA PHE A 27 5.45 -7.64 -4.76
C PHE A 27 4.20 -7.88 -3.90
N ARG A 28 3.00 -7.59 -4.43
CA ARG A 28 1.74 -7.90 -3.73
C ARG A 28 1.62 -9.38 -3.43
N ALA A 29 1.96 -10.24 -4.40
CA ALA A 29 1.93 -11.69 -4.20
C ALA A 29 2.87 -12.14 -3.08
N LEU A 30 4.10 -11.61 -3.02
CA LEU A 30 5.04 -11.90 -1.94
C LEU A 30 4.51 -11.42 -0.57
N CYS A 31 3.94 -10.22 -0.50
CA CYS A 31 3.33 -9.71 0.74
C CYS A 31 2.15 -10.56 1.18
N LYS A 32 1.32 -11.02 0.24
CA LYS A 32 0.18 -11.88 0.51
C LYS A 32 0.61 -13.24 1.07
N GLU A 33 1.62 -13.86 0.49
CA GLU A 33 2.23 -15.10 0.99
C GLU A 33 2.77 -14.95 2.42
N GLN A 34 3.20 -13.74 2.79
CA GLN A 34 3.70 -13.41 4.12
C GLN A 34 2.64 -12.84 5.08
N GLY A 35 1.37 -12.94 4.72
CA GLY A 35 0.26 -12.68 5.64
C GLY A 35 -0.38 -11.30 5.55
N ALA A 36 -0.16 -10.52 4.48
CA ALA A 36 -1.00 -9.35 4.22
C ALA A 36 -2.46 -9.80 4.00
N ASP A 37 -3.41 -9.20 4.72
CA ASP A 37 -4.82 -9.62 4.64
C ASP A 37 -5.50 -9.05 3.40
N VAL A 38 -5.21 -7.80 3.06
CA VAL A 38 -5.66 -7.13 1.83
C VAL A 38 -4.46 -6.46 1.17
N VAL A 39 -4.39 -6.51 -0.14
CA VAL A 39 -3.39 -5.79 -0.93
C VAL A 39 -4.05 -4.82 -1.90
N TYR A 40 -3.34 -3.75 -2.26
CA TYR A 40 -3.82 -2.75 -3.21
C TYR A 40 -2.82 -2.58 -4.34
N THR A 41 -3.35 -2.33 -5.56
CA THR A 41 -2.51 -2.00 -6.70
C THR A 41 -1.81 -0.65 -6.49
N GLU A 42 -0.83 -0.36 -7.31
CA GLU A 42 -0.40 1.03 -7.51
C GLU A 42 -1.60 1.87 -7.98
N PHE A 43 -1.59 3.18 -7.68
CA PHE A 43 -2.72 4.02 -8.06
C PHE A 43 -2.77 4.31 -9.55
N VAL A 44 -3.94 4.13 -10.16
CA VAL A 44 -4.20 4.27 -11.59
C VAL A 44 -4.87 5.62 -11.88
N SER A 45 -4.32 6.36 -12.84
CA SER A 45 -4.92 7.63 -13.28
C SER A 45 -6.18 7.39 -14.11
N SER A 46 -7.32 7.97 -13.71
CA SER A 46 -8.54 7.95 -14.52
C SER A 46 -8.31 8.50 -15.94
N GLU A 47 -7.64 9.64 -16.05
CA GLU A 47 -7.30 10.25 -17.33
C GLU A 47 -6.35 9.40 -18.20
N GLY A 48 -5.48 8.62 -17.56
CA GLY A 48 -4.61 7.68 -18.26
C GLY A 48 -5.38 6.45 -18.74
N LEU A 49 -6.27 5.94 -17.91
CA LEU A 49 -7.01 4.70 -18.19
C LEU A 49 -8.03 4.88 -19.30
N ILE A 50 -8.84 5.94 -19.27
CA ILE A 50 -9.84 6.24 -20.33
C ILE A 50 -9.20 6.50 -21.69
N ARG A 51 -7.91 6.86 -21.73
CA ARG A 51 -7.12 7.00 -22.97
C ARG A 51 -6.33 5.74 -23.33
N ASN A 52 -6.59 4.64 -22.64
CA ASN A 52 -5.91 3.35 -22.85
C ASN A 52 -4.38 3.46 -22.78
N ALA A 53 -3.85 4.29 -21.87
CA ALA A 53 -2.41 4.41 -21.68
C ALA A 53 -1.84 3.09 -21.13
N ALA A 54 -0.89 2.48 -21.84
CA ALA A 54 -0.36 1.14 -21.54
C ALA A 54 0.04 0.95 -20.07
N LYS A 55 0.73 1.93 -19.46
CA LYS A 55 1.09 1.89 -18.04
C LYS A 55 -0.11 1.88 -17.10
N SER A 56 -1.23 2.53 -17.47
CA SER A 56 -2.43 2.53 -16.63
C SER A 56 -3.17 1.20 -16.76
N VAL A 57 -3.24 0.63 -17.95
CA VAL A 57 -3.88 -0.67 -18.20
C VAL A 57 -3.10 -1.78 -17.49
N MET A 58 -1.77 -1.80 -17.59
CA MET A 58 -0.92 -2.80 -16.93
C MET A 58 -1.12 -2.86 -15.41
N LYS A 59 -1.40 -1.73 -14.76
CA LYS A 59 -1.65 -1.67 -13.31
C LYS A 59 -2.99 -2.30 -12.87
N LEU A 60 -3.85 -2.67 -13.82
CA LEU A 60 -5.09 -3.40 -13.53
C LEU A 60 -4.86 -4.91 -13.34
N ASP A 61 -3.67 -5.41 -13.67
CA ASP A 61 -3.35 -6.82 -13.51
C ASP A 61 -3.38 -7.22 -12.04
N ILE A 62 -4.14 -8.26 -11.74
CA ILE A 62 -4.26 -8.87 -10.42
C ILE A 62 -4.10 -10.38 -10.55
N TYR A 63 -3.42 -10.98 -9.56
CA TYR A 63 -3.30 -12.44 -9.48
C TYR A 63 -4.40 -13.02 -8.59
N GLU A 64 -4.95 -14.15 -8.94
CA GLU A 64 -5.99 -14.79 -8.13
C GLU A 64 -5.54 -15.08 -6.69
N LYS A 65 -4.25 -15.42 -6.51
CA LYS A 65 -3.65 -15.68 -5.20
C LYS A 65 -3.48 -14.45 -4.29
N GLU A 66 -3.69 -13.23 -4.83
CA GLU A 66 -3.60 -11.99 -4.05
C GLU A 66 -4.91 -11.62 -3.35
N ARG A 67 -6.02 -12.28 -3.66
CA ARG A 67 -7.33 -11.90 -3.13
C ARG A 67 -7.42 -12.02 -1.61
N PRO A 68 -8.16 -11.12 -0.92
CA PRO A 68 -8.82 -9.95 -1.51
C PRO A 68 -7.83 -8.87 -1.95
N VAL A 69 -8.07 -8.31 -3.14
CA VAL A 69 -7.23 -7.26 -3.75
C VAL A 69 -8.06 -6.06 -4.19
N GLY A 70 -7.57 -4.86 -3.87
CA GLY A 70 -8.16 -3.60 -4.28
C GLY A 70 -7.42 -2.95 -5.45
N ILE A 71 -8.14 -2.47 -6.46
CA ILE A 71 -7.58 -1.58 -7.48
C ILE A 71 -7.76 -0.15 -7.01
N GLN A 72 -6.65 0.59 -6.86
CA GLN A 72 -6.71 1.99 -6.46
C GLN A 72 -6.68 2.93 -7.66
N ILE A 73 -7.64 3.85 -7.73
CA ILE A 73 -7.77 4.85 -8.79
C ILE A 73 -7.70 6.28 -8.25
N PHE A 74 -7.30 7.23 -9.10
CA PHE A 74 -7.33 8.64 -8.76
C PHE A 74 -7.73 9.53 -9.94
N GLY A 75 -8.43 10.59 -9.63
CA GLY A 75 -8.88 11.62 -10.56
C GLY A 75 -9.61 12.75 -9.81
N ALA A 76 -10.00 13.79 -10.53
CA ALA A 76 -10.80 14.91 -10.02
C ALA A 76 -11.98 15.25 -10.95
N ASN A 77 -12.03 14.64 -12.12
CA ASN A 77 -13.13 14.84 -13.08
C ASN A 77 -14.13 13.68 -12.93
N LEU A 78 -15.42 14.02 -12.74
CA LEU A 78 -16.46 13.04 -12.47
C LEU A 78 -16.62 12.06 -13.63
N ASP A 79 -16.72 12.56 -14.87
CA ASP A 79 -16.98 11.72 -16.04
C ASP A 79 -15.84 10.72 -16.26
N SER A 80 -14.58 11.16 -16.13
CA SER A 80 -13.44 10.25 -16.27
C SER A 80 -13.37 9.23 -15.13
N MET A 81 -13.77 9.59 -13.93
CA MET A 81 -13.83 8.65 -12.79
C MET A 81 -14.92 7.60 -12.99
N LEU A 82 -16.10 7.96 -13.47
CA LEU A 82 -17.19 7.02 -13.76
C LEU A 82 -16.82 6.04 -14.89
N GLN A 83 -16.23 6.53 -15.98
CA GLN A 83 -15.72 5.66 -17.04
C GLN A 83 -14.62 4.71 -16.50
N THR A 84 -13.78 5.21 -15.59
CA THR A 84 -12.74 4.39 -14.94
C THR A 84 -13.35 3.28 -14.10
N ILE A 85 -14.45 3.53 -13.39
CA ILE A 85 -15.16 2.48 -12.63
C ILE A 85 -15.62 1.34 -13.57
N ASP A 86 -16.16 1.67 -14.74
CA ASP A 86 -16.60 0.65 -15.71
C ASP A 86 -15.41 -0.23 -16.14
N ILE A 87 -14.30 0.41 -16.56
CA ILE A 87 -13.10 -0.31 -17.02
C ILE A 87 -12.50 -1.17 -15.91
N VAL A 88 -12.36 -0.63 -14.69
CA VAL A 88 -11.78 -1.34 -13.54
C VAL A 88 -12.66 -2.51 -13.11
N SER A 89 -13.99 -2.38 -13.21
CA SER A 89 -14.94 -3.44 -12.88
C SER A 89 -14.78 -4.69 -13.77
N GLU A 90 -14.30 -4.54 -15.01
CA GLU A 90 -14.00 -5.66 -15.91
C GLU A 90 -12.86 -6.55 -15.39
N SER A 91 -11.92 -5.97 -14.64
CA SER A 91 -10.83 -6.72 -13.98
C SER A 91 -11.31 -7.48 -12.74
N LYS A 92 -12.55 -7.30 -12.31
CA LYS A 92 -13.20 -7.97 -11.16
C LYS A 92 -12.37 -7.92 -9.87
N PRO A 93 -11.91 -6.74 -9.41
CA PRO A 93 -11.27 -6.62 -8.12
C PRO A 93 -12.28 -6.89 -7.00
N ASP A 94 -11.78 -7.21 -5.81
CA ASP A 94 -12.63 -7.35 -4.62
C ASP A 94 -13.04 -5.98 -4.06
N ILE A 95 -12.21 -4.95 -4.29
CA ILE A 95 -12.39 -3.58 -3.80
C ILE A 95 -11.97 -2.60 -4.90
N ILE A 96 -12.70 -1.50 -5.05
CA ILE A 96 -12.21 -0.32 -5.78
C ILE A 96 -11.91 0.75 -4.73
N ASP A 97 -10.64 1.17 -4.66
CA ASP A 97 -10.18 2.17 -3.68
C ASP A 97 -9.91 3.51 -4.35
N ILE A 98 -10.34 4.60 -3.72
CA ILE A 98 -10.15 5.95 -4.24
C ILE A 98 -8.98 6.62 -3.51
N ASN A 99 -7.98 7.07 -4.27
CA ASN A 99 -6.85 7.81 -3.73
C ASN A 99 -7.17 9.29 -3.55
N PHE A 100 -7.46 9.69 -2.34
CA PHE A 100 -7.57 11.09 -1.92
C PHE A 100 -6.40 11.52 -1.00
N GLY A 101 -5.26 10.82 -1.09
CA GLY A 101 -4.13 11.04 -0.19
C GLY A 101 -2.77 11.30 -0.85
N CYS A 102 -2.60 11.07 -2.16
CA CYS A 102 -1.32 11.27 -2.84
C CYS A 102 -0.89 12.75 -2.81
N PRO A 103 0.28 13.10 -2.19
CA PRO A 103 0.70 14.48 -2.03
C PRO A 103 1.53 15.03 -3.20
N VAL A 104 1.84 14.19 -4.20
CA VAL A 104 2.75 14.52 -5.31
C VAL A 104 2.22 15.70 -6.13
N LYS A 105 3.08 16.70 -6.37
CA LYS A 105 2.71 17.95 -7.04
C LYS A 105 1.97 17.73 -8.37
N LYS A 106 2.43 16.78 -9.20
CA LYS A 106 1.81 16.46 -10.51
C LYS A 106 0.36 15.97 -10.39
N VAL A 107 0.00 15.29 -9.30
CA VAL A 107 -1.36 14.82 -9.01
C VAL A 107 -2.19 15.95 -8.42
N VAL A 108 -1.66 16.59 -7.38
CA VAL A 108 -2.34 17.64 -6.61
C VAL A 108 -2.66 18.88 -7.44
N SER A 109 -1.79 19.26 -8.39
CA SER A 109 -2.02 20.42 -9.29
C SER A 109 -3.23 20.24 -10.23
N LYS A 110 -3.70 19.00 -10.39
CA LYS A 110 -4.91 18.66 -11.14
C LYS A 110 -6.15 18.51 -10.27
N GLY A 111 -6.08 18.88 -8.99
CA GLY A 111 -7.16 18.70 -8.00
C GLY A 111 -7.34 17.26 -7.49
N ALA A 112 -6.56 16.30 -7.99
CA ALA A 112 -6.65 14.88 -7.62
C ALA A 112 -5.78 14.51 -6.42
N GLY A 113 -5.90 13.27 -5.94
CA GLY A 113 -5.19 12.79 -4.76
C GLY A 113 -5.48 13.68 -3.55
N ALA A 114 -4.46 14.08 -2.80
CA ALA A 114 -4.64 14.99 -1.67
C ALA A 114 -5.09 16.42 -2.05
N GLY A 115 -5.12 16.76 -3.34
CA GLY A 115 -5.65 18.03 -3.83
C GLY A 115 -7.14 18.20 -3.55
N ILE A 116 -7.89 17.08 -3.53
CA ILE A 116 -9.33 17.05 -3.26
C ILE A 116 -9.67 17.48 -1.82
N LEU A 117 -8.72 17.40 -0.87
CA LEU A 117 -8.93 17.83 0.52
C LEU A 117 -9.24 19.32 0.67
N LYS A 118 -9.05 20.10 -0.39
CA LYS A 118 -9.47 21.51 -0.46
C LYS A 118 -10.96 21.69 -0.78
N ASP A 119 -11.61 20.65 -1.32
CA ASP A 119 -13.00 20.65 -1.74
C ASP A 119 -13.68 19.34 -1.30
N ILE A 120 -14.13 19.32 -0.04
CA ILE A 120 -14.77 18.15 0.56
C ILE A 120 -16.13 17.86 -0.12
N CYS A 121 -16.82 18.88 -0.66
CA CYS A 121 -18.07 18.68 -1.37
C CYS A 121 -17.85 17.93 -2.68
N LEU A 122 -16.80 18.26 -3.43
CA LEU A 122 -16.42 17.50 -4.62
C LEU A 122 -15.97 16.07 -4.27
N MET A 123 -15.23 15.89 -3.17
CA MET A 123 -14.83 14.57 -2.68
C MET A 123 -16.06 13.69 -2.40
N GLU A 124 -17.03 14.21 -1.70
CA GLU A 124 -18.31 13.55 -1.39
C GLU A 124 -19.08 13.21 -2.68
N GLN A 125 -19.25 14.19 -3.58
CA GLN A 125 -19.94 14.01 -4.85
C GLN A 125 -19.30 12.91 -5.72
N LEU A 126 -17.98 12.94 -5.89
CA LEU A 126 -17.24 11.91 -6.64
C LEU A 126 -17.48 10.52 -6.04
N THR A 127 -17.37 10.40 -4.71
CA THR A 127 -17.57 9.12 -4.03
C THR A 127 -19.00 8.62 -4.18
N ALA A 128 -20.00 9.49 -3.98
CA ALA A 128 -21.42 9.17 -4.12
C ALA A 128 -21.77 8.61 -5.51
N GLU A 129 -21.28 9.26 -6.56
CA GLU A 129 -21.58 8.82 -7.92
C GLU A 129 -20.85 7.53 -8.29
N MET A 130 -19.62 7.33 -7.79
CA MET A 130 -18.90 6.06 -7.97
C MET A 130 -19.55 4.89 -7.23
N VAL A 131 -20.02 5.11 -6.00
CA VAL A 131 -20.79 4.09 -5.24
C VAL A 131 -22.04 3.64 -5.98
N LYS A 132 -22.76 4.57 -6.63
CA LYS A 132 -23.95 4.24 -7.43
C LYS A 132 -23.62 3.47 -8.72
N ARG A 133 -22.39 3.61 -9.23
CA ARG A 133 -21.98 3.06 -10.53
C ARG A 133 -21.63 1.58 -10.52
N THR A 134 -21.26 1.01 -9.37
CA THR A 134 -20.80 -0.38 -9.26
C THR A 134 -21.34 -1.06 -8.01
N ASN A 135 -21.42 -2.40 -8.05
CA ASN A 135 -21.69 -3.23 -6.88
C ASN A 135 -20.41 -3.67 -6.14
N ILE A 136 -19.23 -3.33 -6.67
CA ILE A 136 -17.95 -3.60 -6.00
C ILE A 136 -17.79 -2.61 -4.84
N PRO A 137 -17.39 -3.04 -3.63
CA PRO A 137 -17.20 -2.13 -2.50
C PRO A 137 -16.23 -0.99 -2.84
N ILE A 138 -16.68 0.24 -2.63
CA ILE A 138 -15.85 1.43 -2.75
C ILE A 138 -15.23 1.74 -1.39
N THR A 139 -13.91 1.88 -1.34
CA THR A 139 -13.15 2.36 -0.19
C THR A 139 -12.38 3.63 -0.50
N VAL A 140 -11.89 4.32 0.51
CA VAL A 140 -11.12 5.56 0.33
C VAL A 140 -9.83 5.52 1.13
N LYS A 141 -8.74 5.93 0.49
CA LYS A 141 -7.48 6.21 1.18
C LYS A 141 -7.18 7.71 1.16
N THR A 142 -7.07 8.34 2.34
CA THR A 142 -6.89 9.79 2.47
C THR A 142 -5.83 10.19 3.51
N ARG A 143 -5.73 11.48 3.79
CA ARG A 143 -4.89 12.12 4.83
C ARG A 143 -5.75 12.94 5.78
N LEU A 144 -5.15 13.46 6.87
CA LEU A 144 -5.83 14.25 7.90
C LEU A 144 -6.44 15.55 7.33
N GLY A 145 -5.81 16.15 6.34
CA GLY A 145 -6.22 17.41 5.74
C GLY A 145 -5.17 17.91 4.72
N TRP A 146 -5.42 19.08 4.15
CA TRP A 146 -4.46 19.74 3.25
C TRP A 146 -3.22 20.24 4.01
N ASP A 147 -3.44 20.92 5.12
CA ASP A 147 -2.44 21.43 6.07
C ASP A 147 -2.97 21.35 7.51
N HIS A 148 -2.25 21.87 8.48
CA HIS A 148 -2.64 21.85 9.89
C HIS A 148 -3.96 22.58 10.17
N ASP A 149 -4.19 23.70 9.49
CA ASP A 149 -5.37 24.56 9.72
C ASP A 149 -6.63 23.98 9.09
N SER A 150 -6.50 22.99 8.20
CA SER A 150 -7.57 22.35 7.46
C SER A 150 -7.78 20.88 7.81
N ILE A 151 -7.36 20.43 8.98
CA ILE A 151 -7.64 19.08 9.46
C ILE A 151 -9.13 18.95 9.77
N ARG A 152 -9.87 18.24 8.90
CA ARG A 152 -11.32 17.98 9.01
C ARG A 152 -11.63 16.50 8.83
N ILE A 153 -10.72 15.62 9.23
CA ILE A 153 -10.83 14.20 8.91
C ILE A 153 -12.07 13.52 9.49
N VAL A 154 -12.56 13.95 10.65
CA VAL A 154 -13.79 13.40 11.24
C VAL A 154 -14.99 13.70 10.34
N GLU A 155 -15.17 14.96 9.93
CA GLU A 155 -16.23 15.35 8.99
C GLU A 155 -16.09 14.65 7.63
N VAL A 156 -14.86 14.55 7.10
CA VAL A 156 -14.59 13.84 5.84
C VAL A 156 -15.03 12.39 5.93
N ALA A 157 -14.70 11.70 7.02
CA ALA A 157 -15.05 10.30 7.22
C ALA A 157 -16.57 10.09 7.32
N GLU A 158 -17.29 10.95 8.07
CA GLU A 158 -18.74 10.92 8.14
C GLU A 158 -19.39 11.09 6.76
N ARG A 159 -18.99 12.11 5.99
CA ARG A 159 -19.54 12.38 4.67
C ARG A 159 -19.29 11.23 3.70
N LEU A 160 -18.08 10.63 3.72
CA LEU A 160 -17.76 9.49 2.88
C LEU A 160 -18.59 8.25 3.25
N GLN A 161 -18.78 7.98 4.53
CA GLN A 161 -19.66 6.91 4.99
C GLN A 161 -21.10 7.14 4.55
N ASP A 162 -21.62 8.37 4.75
CA ASP A 162 -23.02 8.73 4.46
C ASP A 162 -23.37 8.55 2.97
N VAL A 163 -22.39 8.67 2.06
CA VAL A 163 -22.56 8.38 0.63
C VAL A 163 -22.26 6.94 0.21
N GLY A 164 -21.97 6.04 1.17
CA GLY A 164 -21.89 4.59 0.95
C GLY A 164 -20.50 4.02 0.81
N CYS A 165 -19.44 4.78 1.15
CA CYS A 165 -18.08 4.24 1.29
C CYS A 165 -18.08 3.08 2.31
N LYS A 166 -17.32 2.01 2.03
CA LYS A 166 -17.35 0.77 2.83
C LYS A 166 -16.19 0.61 3.81
N ALA A 167 -15.11 1.38 3.65
CA ALA A 167 -14.01 1.49 4.60
C ALA A 167 -13.16 2.73 4.29
N ILE A 168 -12.44 3.23 5.28
CA ILE A 168 -11.53 4.37 5.10
C ILE A 168 -10.15 4.06 5.69
N ALA A 169 -9.09 4.30 4.90
CA ALA A 169 -7.70 4.25 5.36
C ALA A 169 -7.14 5.68 5.47
N ILE A 170 -6.66 6.05 6.65
CA ILE A 170 -6.25 7.43 6.94
C ILE A 170 -4.75 7.48 7.26
N HIS A 171 -3.99 8.23 6.45
CA HIS A 171 -2.60 8.52 6.78
C HIS A 171 -2.53 9.66 7.80
N GLY A 172 -1.88 9.42 8.94
CA GLY A 172 -1.74 10.35 10.06
C GLY A 172 -0.89 11.60 9.78
N ARG A 173 -0.85 12.08 8.54
CA ARG A 173 -0.19 13.31 8.12
C ARG A 173 -1.10 14.13 7.22
N THR A 174 -0.89 15.45 7.21
CA THR A 174 -1.51 16.34 6.21
C THR A 174 -0.78 16.22 4.86
N ARG A 175 -1.36 16.78 3.80
CA ARG A 175 -0.69 16.88 2.50
C ARG A 175 0.57 17.74 2.58
N ALA A 176 0.53 18.85 3.32
CA ALA A 176 1.66 19.77 3.45
C ALA A 176 2.89 19.13 4.11
N GLN A 177 2.68 18.26 5.08
CA GLN A 177 3.74 17.49 5.72
C GLN A 177 4.44 16.53 4.75
N MET A 178 3.75 16.00 3.73
CA MET A 178 4.22 14.91 2.89
C MET A 178 4.66 13.70 3.73
N TYR A 179 5.96 13.59 4.04
CA TYR A 179 6.56 12.55 4.90
C TYR A 179 7.39 13.12 6.05
N LYS A 180 7.32 14.45 6.29
CA LYS A 180 8.06 15.11 7.37
C LYS A 180 7.32 15.00 8.70
N GLY A 181 8.09 15.00 9.80
CA GLY A 181 7.56 14.82 11.15
C GLY A 181 6.95 13.42 11.34
N ASP A 182 6.27 13.22 12.45
CA ASP A 182 5.63 11.95 12.80
C ASP A 182 4.18 11.91 12.33
N ALA A 183 3.67 10.71 12.07
CA ALA A 183 2.25 10.51 11.82
C ALA A 183 1.47 10.67 13.13
N ASP A 184 0.47 11.54 13.12
CA ASP A 184 -0.44 11.75 14.25
C ASP A 184 -1.66 10.82 14.12
N TRP A 185 -1.76 9.87 15.02
CA TRP A 185 -2.84 8.89 15.04
C TRP A 185 -4.05 9.33 15.86
N LYS A 186 -3.94 10.40 16.65
CA LYS A 186 -5.05 10.91 17.48
C LYS A 186 -6.27 11.33 16.65
N PRO A 187 -6.14 12.09 15.54
CA PRO A 187 -7.29 12.40 14.70
C PRO A 187 -7.93 11.15 14.05
N ILE A 188 -7.13 10.10 13.78
CA ILE A 188 -7.67 8.83 13.25
C ILE A 188 -8.51 8.14 14.33
N ALA A 189 -8.02 8.09 15.56
CA ALA A 189 -8.79 7.57 16.70
C ALA A 189 -10.07 8.37 16.95
N GLN A 190 -10.06 9.70 16.75
CA GLN A 190 -11.28 10.51 16.84
C GLN A 190 -12.33 10.10 15.80
N VAL A 191 -11.89 9.74 14.58
CA VAL A 191 -12.80 9.17 13.58
C VAL A 191 -13.38 7.86 14.07
N LYS A 192 -12.55 6.93 14.55
CA LYS A 192 -13.01 5.61 15.01
C LYS A 192 -13.95 5.70 16.21
N ASN A 193 -13.66 6.58 17.15
CA ASN A 193 -14.46 6.76 18.38
C ASN A 193 -15.72 7.64 18.17
N ASN A 194 -15.93 8.15 16.96
CA ASN A 194 -17.14 8.88 16.64
C ASN A 194 -18.34 7.91 16.59
N PRO A 195 -19.39 8.10 17.42
CA PRO A 195 -20.53 7.18 17.48
C PRO A 195 -21.33 7.08 16.18
N ARG A 196 -21.13 8.01 15.24
CA ARG A 196 -21.74 7.95 13.90
C ARG A 196 -20.99 7.03 12.93
N MET A 197 -19.73 6.66 13.24
CA MET A 197 -18.91 5.83 12.35
C MET A 197 -19.24 4.35 12.54
N HIS A 198 -19.60 3.68 11.43
CA HIS A 198 -19.96 2.27 11.39
C HIS A 198 -19.11 1.45 10.41
N ILE A 199 -18.39 2.12 9.49
CA ILE A 199 -17.47 1.46 8.57
C ILE A 199 -16.08 1.28 9.20
N PRO A 200 -15.29 0.28 8.76
CA PRO A 200 -13.93 0.11 9.24
C PRO A 200 -13.03 1.32 8.99
N VAL A 201 -12.23 1.66 10.00
CA VAL A 201 -11.23 2.74 9.97
C VAL A 201 -9.85 2.14 10.13
N PHE A 202 -9.03 2.24 9.09
CA PHE A 202 -7.66 1.73 9.06
C PHE A 202 -6.65 2.87 9.25
N GLY A 203 -5.72 2.69 10.18
CA GLY A 203 -4.64 3.66 10.39
C GLY A 203 -3.45 3.41 9.48
N ASN A 204 -2.81 4.47 9.03
CA ASN A 204 -1.61 4.41 8.20
C ASN A 204 -0.59 5.47 8.64
N GLY A 205 0.69 5.13 8.60
CA GLY A 205 1.81 6.01 8.86
C GLY A 205 2.71 5.53 10.01
N ASP A 206 4.00 5.47 9.73
CA ASP A 206 5.09 5.17 10.68
C ASP A 206 4.96 3.86 11.47
N ILE A 207 4.33 2.86 10.90
CA ILE A 207 4.37 1.48 11.41
C ILE A 207 5.68 0.88 10.91
N THR A 208 6.69 0.90 11.76
CA THR A 208 8.08 0.55 11.40
C THR A 208 8.60 -0.69 12.10
N SER A 209 7.88 -1.19 13.10
CA SER A 209 8.20 -2.42 13.84
C SER A 209 6.92 -3.13 14.31
N PRO A 210 6.99 -4.41 14.70
CA PRO A 210 5.88 -5.13 15.31
C PRO A 210 5.32 -4.47 16.57
N GLU A 211 6.19 -3.92 17.44
CA GLU A 211 5.79 -3.20 18.65
C GLU A 211 5.00 -1.94 18.30
N ARG A 212 5.48 -1.21 17.29
CA ARG A 212 4.76 -0.01 16.84
C ARG A 212 3.39 -0.36 16.27
N ALA A 213 3.26 -1.48 15.58
CA ALA A 213 1.96 -1.97 15.12
C ALA A 213 1.04 -2.34 16.28
N MET A 214 1.57 -2.98 17.34
CA MET A 214 0.84 -3.33 18.55
C MET A 214 0.39 -2.08 19.31
N GLU A 215 1.29 -1.13 19.53
CA GLU A 215 0.98 0.18 20.11
C GLU A 215 -0.16 0.88 19.36
N MET A 216 -0.09 0.91 18.02
CA MET A 216 -1.13 1.52 17.19
C MET A 216 -2.48 0.81 17.34
N ARG A 217 -2.49 -0.51 17.49
CA ARG A 217 -3.69 -1.29 17.75
C ARG A 217 -4.29 -1.00 19.12
N ASP A 218 -3.46 -1.05 20.15
CA ASP A 218 -3.91 -1.06 21.55
C ASP A 218 -4.27 0.35 22.05
N ASP A 219 -3.52 1.39 21.62
CA ASP A 219 -3.73 2.77 22.09
C ASP A 219 -4.84 3.51 21.34
N TYR A 220 -5.09 3.15 20.08
CA TYR A 220 -6.03 3.91 19.24
C TYR A 220 -7.30 3.15 18.87
N GLY A 221 -7.40 1.85 19.15
CA GLY A 221 -8.60 1.03 19.01
C GLY A 221 -9.16 0.96 17.59
N LEU A 222 -8.29 1.10 16.57
CA LEU A 222 -8.69 1.07 15.17
C LEU A 222 -9.06 -0.35 14.70
N ASP A 223 -9.72 -0.45 13.55
CA ASP A 223 -10.12 -1.75 12.99
C ASP A 223 -8.98 -2.50 12.32
N GLY A 224 -7.87 -1.84 12.01
CA GLY A 224 -6.69 -2.45 11.40
C GLY A 224 -5.66 -1.42 10.97
N ALA A 225 -4.59 -1.88 10.35
CA ALA A 225 -3.46 -1.05 9.96
C ALA A 225 -3.06 -1.24 8.49
N MET A 226 -2.76 -0.13 7.81
CA MET A 226 -2.22 -0.15 6.45
C MET A 226 -0.72 0.14 6.49
N ILE A 227 0.08 -0.82 6.01
CA ILE A 227 1.54 -0.83 6.07
C ILE A 227 2.10 -0.44 4.70
N GLY A 228 2.99 0.55 4.67
CA GLY A 228 3.67 1.00 3.46
C GLY A 228 5.16 0.70 3.51
N ARG A 229 5.99 1.72 3.73
CA ARG A 229 7.45 1.69 3.59
C ARG A 229 8.18 0.56 4.32
N ALA A 230 7.66 0.09 5.45
CA ALA A 230 8.25 -1.00 6.22
C ALA A 230 8.21 -2.36 5.48
N SER A 231 7.30 -2.53 4.51
CA SER A 231 7.21 -3.74 3.69
C SER A 231 8.17 -3.74 2.49
N ILE A 232 8.69 -2.58 2.06
CA ILE A 232 9.55 -2.49 0.85
C ILE A 232 10.81 -3.33 1.05
N GLY A 233 11.00 -4.38 0.22
CA GLY A 233 12.09 -5.34 0.39
C GLY A 233 12.07 -6.09 1.72
N ASN A 234 10.93 -6.11 2.39
CA ASN A 234 10.67 -6.83 3.63
C ASN A 234 9.22 -7.34 3.64
N PRO A 235 8.83 -8.24 2.73
CA PRO A 235 7.47 -8.77 2.68
C PRO A 235 7.10 -9.53 3.98
N TRP A 236 8.06 -10.05 4.70
CA TRP A 236 7.87 -10.75 5.97
C TRP A 236 7.32 -9.88 7.10
N PHE A 237 7.32 -8.55 6.93
CA PHE A 237 6.85 -7.62 7.96
C PHE A 237 5.42 -7.96 8.44
N PHE A 238 4.55 -8.40 7.54
CA PHE A 238 3.19 -8.83 7.90
C PHE A 238 3.19 -10.04 8.82
N LYS A 239 3.99 -11.06 8.51
CA LYS A 239 4.16 -12.26 9.35
C LYS A 239 4.80 -11.92 10.69
N GLN A 240 5.80 -11.03 10.70
CA GLN A 240 6.46 -10.58 11.92
C GLN A 240 5.48 -9.88 12.86
N VAL A 241 4.64 -8.98 12.35
CA VAL A 241 3.61 -8.27 13.13
C VAL A 241 2.58 -9.24 13.69
N LYS A 242 2.07 -10.17 12.88
CA LYS A 242 1.08 -11.17 13.32
C LYS A 242 1.65 -12.08 14.40
N HIS A 243 2.86 -12.60 14.21
CA HIS A 243 3.53 -13.42 15.21
C HIS A 243 3.71 -12.67 16.54
N PHE A 244 4.09 -11.40 16.48
CA PHE A 244 4.23 -10.56 17.66
C PHE A 244 2.88 -10.32 18.36
N PHE A 245 1.80 -10.12 17.60
CA PHE A 245 0.46 -9.99 18.17
C PHE A 245 -0.01 -11.24 18.91
N GLU A 246 0.36 -12.42 18.40
CA GLU A 246 -0.03 -13.71 18.98
C GLU A 246 0.81 -14.10 20.20
N THR A 247 2.11 -13.78 20.19
CA THR A 247 3.07 -14.34 21.14
C THR A 247 3.74 -13.32 22.05
N GLY A 248 3.69 -12.03 21.72
CA GLY A 248 4.47 -10.97 22.36
C GLY A 248 5.99 -11.08 22.11
N LYS A 249 6.42 -11.91 21.17
CA LYS A 249 7.84 -12.17 20.88
C LYS A 249 8.12 -11.92 19.39
N HIS A 250 9.34 -11.51 19.09
CA HIS A 250 9.80 -11.41 17.71
C HIS A 250 9.85 -12.79 17.03
N LEU A 251 9.55 -12.79 15.75
CA LEU A 251 9.84 -13.93 14.88
C LEU A 251 11.36 -14.05 14.74
N ALA A 252 11.88 -15.28 14.69
CA ALA A 252 13.28 -15.50 14.37
C ALA A 252 13.70 -14.73 13.11
N PRO A 253 14.92 -14.13 13.08
CA PRO A 253 15.39 -13.39 11.92
C PRO A 253 15.34 -14.24 10.66
N ILE A 254 14.90 -13.64 9.56
CA ILE A 254 14.86 -14.29 8.24
C ILE A 254 16.29 -14.56 7.80
N SER A 255 16.59 -15.81 7.40
CA SER A 255 17.93 -16.24 7.00
C SER A 255 18.40 -15.54 5.71
N LEU A 256 19.70 -15.57 5.44
CA LEU A 256 20.26 -15.04 4.21
C LEU A 256 19.70 -15.76 2.98
N GLU A 257 19.58 -17.07 3.07
CA GLU A 257 19.08 -17.94 2.01
C GLU A 257 17.62 -17.57 1.66
N GLU A 258 16.76 -17.39 2.67
CA GLU A 258 15.37 -16.97 2.46
C GLU A 258 15.27 -15.58 1.85
N ARG A 259 16.16 -14.65 2.23
CA ARG A 259 16.20 -13.28 1.69
C ARG A 259 16.63 -13.26 0.24
N VAL A 260 17.67 -14.02 -0.10
CA VAL A 260 18.15 -14.15 -1.49
C VAL A 260 17.09 -14.83 -2.35
N GLU A 261 16.48 -15.91 -1.88
CA GLU A 261 15.44 -16.60 -2.63
C GLU A 261 14.23 -15.69 -2.90
N ALA A 262 13.79 -14.92 -1.90
CA ALA A 262 12.71 -13.97 -2.10
C ALA A 262 13.08 -12.84 -3.08
N ALA A 263 14.29 -12.30 -3.00
CA ALA A 263 14.78 -11.29 -3.93
C ALA A 263 14.87 -11.83 -5.36
N ARG A 264 15.33 -13.08 -5.52
CA ARG A 264 15.42 -13.79 -6.80
C ARG A 264 14.03 -14.01 -7.41
N ARG A 265 13.10 -14.54 -6.64
CA ARG A 265 11.71 -14.75 -7.06
C ARG A 265 11.05 -13.41 -7.43
N HIS A 266 11.27 -12.37 -6.64
CA HIS A 266 10.72 -11.03 -6.91
C HIS A 266 11.21 -10.50 -8.26
N LEU A 267 12.54 -10.56 -8.49
CA LEU A 267 13.12 -10.13 -9.77
C LEU A 267 12.55 -10.93 -10.93
N GLN A 268 12.54 -12.28 -10.84
CA GLN A 268 12.04 -13.13 -11.91
C GLN A 268 10.59 -12.83 -12.24
N MET A 269 9.70 -12.77 -11.23
CA MET A 269 8.29 -12.43 -11.43
C MET A 269 8.11 -11.04 -12.05
N SER A 270 8.97 -10.07 -11.68
CA SER A 270 8.93 -8.72 -12.25
C SER A 270 9.35 -8.71 -13.72
N ILE A 271 10.35 -9.51 -14.09
CA ILE A 271 10.78 -9.69 -15.47
C ILE A 271 9.66 -10.35 -16.29
N ASP A 272 9.07 -11.42 -15.78
CA ASP A 272 7.99 -12.16 -16.45
C ASP A 272 6.77 -11.27 -16.71
N TRP A 273 6.47 -10.36 -15.78
CA TRP A 273 5.29 -9.48 -15.87
C TRP A 273 5.51 -8.27 -16.78
N LYS A 274 6.65 -7.57 -16.69
CA LYS A 274 6.86 -6.25 -17.34
C LYS A 274 8.10 -6.19 -18.23
N GLY A 275 8.74 -7.32 -18.46
CA GLY A 275 9.96 -7.43 -19.26
C GLY A 275 11.23 -7.07 -18.48
N GLU A 276 12.37 -7.45 -19.03
CA GLU A 276 13.66 -7.38 -18.34
C GLU A 276 14.02 -5.96 -17.89
N ILE A 277 13.97 -5.00 -18.80
CA ILE A 277 14.43 -3.62 -18.53
C ILE A 277 13.67 -3.01 -17.35
N LEU A 278 12.32 -3.05 -17.37
CA LEU A 278 11.52 -2.48 -16.29
C LEU A 278 11.58 -3.35 -15.04
N GLY A 279 11.58 -4.68 -15.19
CA GLY A 279 11.70 -5.63 -14.09
C GLY A 279 12.96 -5.40 -13.27
N VAL A 280 14.12 -5.32 -13.91
CA VAL A 280 15.40 -5.04 -13.26
C VAL A 280 15.39 -3.64 -12.62
N PHE A 281 14.94 -2.62 -13.36
CA PHE A 281 14.99 -1.23 -12.89
C PHE A 281 14.11 -0.99 -11.65
N GLU A 282 12.89 -1.47 -11.65
CA GLU A 282 11.94 -1.18 -10.56
C GLU A 282 12.21 -2.02 -9.32
N THR A 283 12.73 -3.26 -9.45
CA THR A 283 13.07 -4.11 -8.31
C THR A 283 14.27 -3.59 -7.50
N ARG A 284 15.13 -2.74 -8.07
CA ARG A 284 16.29 -2.13 -7.39
C ARG A 284 15.97 -1.48 -6.05
N ARG A 285 14.78 -0.87 -5.92
CA ARG A 285 14.35 -0.18 -4.69
C ARG A 285 14.14 -1.11 -3.49
N HIS A 286 14.01 -2.40 -3.74
CA HIS A 286 13.82 -3.41 -2.70
C HIS A 286 15.12 -3.98 -2.14
N TYR A 287 16.19 -4.01 -2.91
CA TYR A 287 17.43 -4.71 -2.55
C TYR A 287 18.09 -4.20 -1.29
N THR A 288 18.04 -2.88 -1.03
CA THR A 288 18.59 -2.29 0.20
C THR A 288 17.97 -2.90 1.46
N ASN A 289 16.68 -3.17 1.44
CA ASN A 289 15.97 -3.71 2.59
C ASN A 289 16.01 -5.24 2.64
N TYR A 290 15.98 -5.94 1.50
CA TYR A 290 16.19 -7.39 1.48
C TYR A 290 17.49 -7.79 2.19
N PHE A 291 18.56 -7.01 1.99
CA PHE A 291 19.89 -7.29 2.51
C PHE A 291 20.32 -6.37 3.66
N LYS A 292 19.37 -5.68 4.29
CA LYS A 292 19.64 -4.82 5.44
C LYS A 292 20.22 -5.65 6.60
N GLY A 293 21.31 -5.15 7.20
CA GLY A 293 21.99 -5.80 8.34
C GLY A 293 23.27 -6.55 7.94
N ILE A 294 23.55 -6.76 6.65
CA ILE A 294 24.80 -7.38 6.21
C ILE A 294 25.95 -6.34 6.26
N PRO A 295 27.04 -6.60 7.01
CA PRO A 295 28.17 -5.69 7.06
C PRO A 295 28.90 -5.62 5.70
N HIS A 296 29.46 -4.47 5.39
CA HIS A 296 30.24 -4.26 4.15
C HIS A 296 29.52 -4.58 2.84
N PHE A 297 28.18 -4.50 2.83
CA PHE A 297 27.32 -4.87 1.71
C PHE A 297 27.33 -3.89 0.54
N LYS A 298 27.99 -2.71 0.67
CA LYS A 298 27.91 -1.62 -0.31
C LYS A 298 28.28 -2.04 -1.74
N GLU A 299 29.32 -2.87 -1.89
CA GLU A 299 29.79 -3.35 -3.22
C GLU A 299 28.70 -4.16 -3.92
N TYR A 300 28.13 -5.16 -3.26
CA TYR A 300 27.07 -6.02 -3.79
C TYR A 300 25.80 -5.24 -4.10
N ARG A 301 25.42 -4.33 -3.20
CA ARG A 301 24.30 -3.42 -3.49
C ARG A 301 24.54 -2.60 -4.75
N MET A 302 25.74 -2.07 -4.95
CA MET A 302 26.05 -1.31 -6.15
C MET A 302 25.94 -2.16 -7.40
N LYS A 303 26.44 -3.39 -7.43
CA LYS A 303 26.25 -4.33 -8.55
C LYS A 303 24.76 -4.48 -8.88
N MET A 304 23.91 -4.75 -7.88
CA MET A 304 22.47 -4.97 -8.06
C MET A 304 21.72 -3.72 -8.56
N VAL A 305 22.06 -2.51 -8.06
CA VAL A 305 21.29 -1.28 -8.38
C VAL A 305 21.82 -0.54 -9.61
N THR A 306 22.98 -0.88 -10.13
CA THR A 306 23.55 -0.24 -11.32
C THR A 306 23.52 -1.12 -12.56
N SER A 307 23.35 -2.46 -12.43
CA SER A 307 23.23 -3.34 -13.59
C SER A 307 21.90 -3.16 -14.31
N ASP A 308 21.91 -3.14 -15.63
CA ASP A 308 20.75 -3.11 -16.50
C ASP A 308 20.34 -4.52 -17.01
N HIS A 309 21.10 -5.55 -16.65
CA HIS A 309 20.90 -6.94 -17.05
C HIS A 309 20.55 -7.81 -15.83
N SER A 310 19.53 -8.63 -15.97
CA SER A 310 19.09 -9.54 -14.92
C SER A 310 20.15 -10.58 -14.54
N GLU A 311 20.91 -11.07 -15.50
CA GLU A 311 21.99 -12.04 -15.29
C GLU A 311 23.05 -11.54 -14.28
N ASP A 312 23.44 -10.26 -14.37
CA ASP A 312 24.39 -9.67 -13.44
C ASP A 312 23.80 -9.56 -12.02
N VAL A 313 22.51 -9.26 -11.93
CA VAL A 313 21.82 -9.19 -10.63
C VAL A 313 21.68 -10.56 -10.00
N PHE A 314 21.35 -11.59 -10.79
CA PHE A 314 21.33 -12.98 -10.32
C PHE A 314 22.70 -13.46 -9.89
N ALA A 315 23.76 -13.15 -10.65
CA ALA A 315 25.14 -13.45 -10.27
C ALA A 315 25.52 -12.76 -8.95
N ALA A 316 25.10 -11.48 -8.76
CA ALA A 316 25.35 -10.79 -7.50
C ALA A 316 24.63 -11.45 -6.30
N PHE A 317 23.46 -12.06 -6.50
CA PHE A 317 22.78 -12.85 -5.46
C PHE A 317 23.59 -14.10 -5.10
N ASP A 318 24.17 -14.79 -6.08
CA ASP A 318 25.02 -15.98 -5.83
C ASP A 318 26.30 -15.60 -5.07
N GLU A 319 26.97 -14.50 -5.46
CA GLU A 319 28.11 -13.97 -4.75
C GLU A 319 27.79 -13.62 -3.28
N VAL A 320 26.59 -13.07 -3.03
CA VAL A 320 26.12 -12.74 -1.65
C VAL A 320 25.96 -14.01 -0.83
N LEU A 321 25.35 -15.07 -1.39
CA LEU A 321 25.21 -16.35 -0.70
C LEU A 321 26.58 -16.97 -0.36
N GLU A 322 27.52 -16.96 -1.31
CA GLU A 322 28.85 -17.50 -1.09
C GLU A 322 29.61 -16.70 -0.03
N LYS A 323 29.65 -15.37 -0.17
CA LYS A 323 30.46 -14.48 0.66
C LYS A 323 29.97 -14.37 2.10
N PHE A 324 28.66 -14.38 2.30
CA PHE A 324 28.03 -14.15 3.62
C PHE A 324 27.34 -15.39 4.17
N SER A 325 27.71 -16.57 3.66
CA SER A 325 27.25 -17.86 4.21
C SER A 325 27.47 -17.91 5.72
N GLY A 326 26.41 -18.29 6.46
CA GLY A 326 26.44 -18.33 7.92
C GLY A 326 26.30 -16.97 8.64
N HIS A 327 26.06 -15.87 7.90
CA HIS A 327 25.75 -14.58 8.51
C HIS A 327 24.46 -14.69 9.33
N GLN A 328 24.52 -14.31 10.60
CA GLN A 328 23.37 -14.25 11.49
C GLN A 328 22.86 -12.81 11.56
N PHE A 329 21.59 -12.63 11.18
CA PHE A 329 20.91 -11.35 11.37
C PHE A 329 20.54 -11.21 12.84
N THR A 330 20.81 -10.03 13.39
CA THR A 330 20.28 -9.61 14.69
C THR A 330 18.97 -8.87 14.49
N GLU A 331 18.10 -8.93 15.47
CA GLU A 331 16.82 -8.23 15.50
C GLU A 331 16.94 -6.71 15.25
#